data_c8803b5ca72cc0f497a86e15b8e3417c
#
_entry.id   c8803b5ca72cc0f497a86e15b8e3417c
#
_cell.length_a   1.000
_cell.length_b   1.000
_cell.length_c   1.000
_cell.angle_alpha   90.00
_cell.angle_beta   90.00
_cell.angle_gamma   90.00
#
_symmetry.space_group_name_H-M   'P 1'
#
loop_
_entity.id
_entity.type
_entity.pdbx_description
1 polymer ?
#
loop_
_entity_poly.entity_id
_entity_poly.type
_entity_poly.pdbx_seq_one_letter_code
_entity_poly.pdbx_strand_id
1 'polypeptide(L)'
;MVKDQEYLKKKASFCIDLAKKLGASNSSAAVMHSISETVNFRNKKLDESNRSDSLGVSLTTYIGKKKSSISSSNLTEDNIKNLIERCIETTKITPEDEFNSLPDKDLLATRISDLNLYDDDHIENNEKIEYIKEVEETAFKKKEIINTETSFS
;
A
#
# COMPACT_ATOMS: atom_id res chain seq x y z
N MET A 1 -10.56 -8.88 7.45
CA MET A 1 -9.75 -9.92 6.77
C MET A 1 -9.18 -9.32 5.49
N VAL A 2 -7.86 -9.40 5.30
CA VAL A 2 -7.18 -8.88 4.11
C VAL A 2 -7.66 -9.67 2.88
N LYS A 3 -7.75 -9.01 1.72
CA LYS A 3 -8.10 -9.67 0.46
C LYS A 3 -7.03 -10.69 0.08
N ASP A 4 -7.48 -11.83 -0.43
CA ASP A 4 -6.61 -12.89 -0.92
C ASP A 4 -5.65 -12.38 -2.02
N GLN A 5 -4.40 -12.85 -1.99
CA GLN A 5 -3.38 -12.49 -2.97
C GLN A 5 -3.80 -12.81 -4.42
N GLU A 6 -4.53 -13.90 -4.64
CA GLU A 6 -5.06 -14.26 -5.94
C GLU A 6 -6.03 -13.20 -6.50
N TYR A 7 -6.89 -12.64 -5.63
CA TYR A 7 -7.76 -11.54 -6.00
C TYR A 7 -6.97 -10.30 -6.43
N LEU A 8 -5.96 -9.93 -5.63
CA LEU A 8 -5.12 -8.75 -5.91
C LEU A 8 -4.33 -8.94 -7.22
N LYS A 9 -3.73 -10.11 -7.43
CA LYS A 9 -3.01 -10.45 -8.66
C LYS A 9 -3.92 -10.42 -9.89
N LYS A 10 -5.14 -10.97 -9.81
CA LYS A 10 -6.12 -10.92 -10.91
C LYS A 10 -6.47 -9.50 -11.29
N LYS A 11 -6.69 -8.61 -10.32
CA LYS A 11 -6.95 -7.19 -10.59
C LYS A 11 -5.74 -6.49 -11.22
N ALA A 12 -4.53 -6.76 -10.75
CA ALA A 12 -3.31 -6.19 -11.34
C ALA A 12 -3.11 -6.67 -12.79
N SER A 13 -3.26 -7.98 -13.05
CA SER A 13 -3.17 -8.54 -14.40
C SER A 13 -4.22 -7.95 -15.35
N PHE A 14 -5.46 -7.81 -14.88
CA PHE A 14 -6.51 -7.17 -15.64
C PHE A 14 -6.16 -5.74 -16.07
N CYS A 15 -5.54 -4.95 -15.16
CA CYS A 15 -5.08 -3.60 -15.48
C CYS A 15 -4.02 -3.59 -16.58
N ILE A 16 -3.03 -4.50 -16.49
CA ILE A 16 -1.93 -4.61 -17.47
C ILE A 16 -2.47 -5.03 -18.84
N ASP A 17 -3.32 -6.06 -18.88
CA ASP A 17 -3.88 -6.58 -20.12
C ASP A 17 -4.75 -5.54 -20.83
N LEU A 18 -5.56 -4.79 -20.08
CA LEU A 18 -6.40 -3.76 -20.67
C LEU A 18 -5.56 -2.55 -21.12
N ALA A 19 -4.58 -2.12 -20.34
CA ALA A 19 -3.67 -1.05 -20.75
C ALA A 19 -2.94 -1.38 -22.06
N LYS A 20 -2.49 -2.63 -22.22
CA LYS A 20 -1.91 -3.12 -23.48
C LYS A 20 -2.88 -3.08 -24.64
N LYS A 21 -4.12 -3.54 -24.44
CA LYS A 21 -5.19 -3.49 -25.46
C LYS A 21 -5.52 -2.06 -25.90
N LEU A 22 -5.40 -1.09 -24.99
CA LEU A 22 -5.66 0.33 -25.26
C LEU A 22 -4.44 1.10 -25.79
N GLY A 23 -3.33 0.41 -26.06
CA GLY A 23 -2.19 0.95 -26.78
C GLY A 23 -0.99 1.37 -25.92
N ALA A 24 -0.93 0.96 -24.65
CA ALA A 24 0.30 1.09 -23.89
C ALA A 24 1.40 0.19 -24.49
N SER A 25 2.59 0.73 -24.70
CA SER A 25 3.78 -0.05 -25.10
C SER A 25 4.28 -0.91 -23.93
N ASN A 26 4.21 -0.37 -22.72
CA ASN A 26 4.49 -1.04 -21.45
C ASN A 26 3.55 -0.52 -20.36
N SER A 27 3.37 -1.32 -19.31
CA SER A 27 2.63 -0.91 -18.13
C SER A 27 3.08 -1.66 -16.88
N SER A 28 2.88 -1.06 -15.73
CA SER A 28 3.00 -1.72 -14.44
C SER A 28 1.78 -1.40 -13.58
N ALA A 29 1.32 -2.38 -12.81
CA ALA A 29 0.19 -2.21 -11.91
C ALA A 29 0.51 -2.79 -10.54
N ALA A 30 0.08 -2.09 -9.50
CA ALA A 30 0.10 -2.57 -8.13
C ALA A 30 -1.32 -2.49 -7.56
N VAL A 31 -1.77 -3.58 -6.93
CA VAL A 31 -3.02 -3.61 -6.17
C VAL A 31 -2.67 -3.98 -4.74
N MET A 32 -3.07 -3.15 -3.81
CA MET A 32 -2.70 -3.29 -2.41
C MET A 32 -3.94 -3.24 -1.52
N HIS A 33 -4.01 -4.13 -0.56
CA HIS A 33 -4.95 -4.08 0.55
C HIS A 33 -4.14 -3.99 1.84
N SER A 34 -4.35 -2.94 2.61
CA SER A 34 -3.64 -2.69 3.87
C SER A 34 -4.65 -2.47 4.99
N ILE A 35 -4.41 -3.12 6.12
CA ILE A 35 -5.11 -2.86 7.37
C ILE A 35 -4.04 -2.41 8.36
N SER A 36 -4.28 -1.29 9.01
CA SER A 36 -3.46 -0.80 10.10
C SER A 36 -4.31 -0.48 11.32
N GLU A 37 -3.80 -0.79 12.48
CA GLU A 37 -4.42 -0.48 13.76
C GLU A 37 -3.39 0.22 14.62
N THR A 38 -3.80 1.32 15.26
CA THR A 38 -2.96 2.10 16.15
C THR A 38 -3.72 2.41 17.42
N VAL A 39 -3.08 2.20 18.57
CA VAL A 39 -3.60 2.58 19.88
C VAL A 39 -2.59 3.54 20.52
N ASN A 40 -3.05 4.72 20.91
CA ASN A 40 -2.25 5.75 21.53
C ASN A 40 -2.69 5.97 22.98
N PHE A 41 -1.72 6.03 23.85
CA PHE A 41 -1.89 6.41 25.25
C PHE A 41 -1.11 7.67 25.56
N ARG A 42 -1.69 8.48 26.40
CA ARG A 42 -1.05 9.68 26.92
C ARG A 42 -1.31 9.80 28.42
N ASN A 43 -0.25 9.87 29.19
CA ASN A 43 -0.34 10.00 30.66
C ASN A 43 -1.29 8.96 31.28
N LYS A 44 -1.12 7.67 30.95
CA LYS A 44 -1.90 6.51 31.43
C LYS A 44 -3.36 6.50 30.98
N LYS A 45 -3.73 7.27 29.99
CA LYS A 45 -5.09 7.28 29.44
C LYS A 45 -5.06 6.96 27.96
N LEU A 46 -6.07 6.21 27.51
CA LEU A 46 -6.31 6.01 26.09
C LEU A 46 -6.60 7.39 25.47
N ASP A 47 -5.77 7.79 24.53
CA ASP A 47 -5.90 9.03 23.77
C ASP A 47 -6.64 8.78 22.46
N GLU A 48 -6.21 7.76 21.72
CA GLU A 48 -6.78 7.44 20.42
C GLU A 48 -6.68 5.94 20.13
N SER A 49 -7.68 5.40 19.43
CA SER A 49 -7.62 4.06 18.85
C SER A 49 -8.16 4.13 17.43
N ASN A 50 -7.29 3.88 16.47
CA ASN A 50 -7.56 3.99 15.04
C ASN A 50 -7.45 2.63 14.35
N ARG A 51 -8.36 2.37 13.42
CA ARG A 51 -8.26 1.29 12.45
C ARG A 51 -8.49 1.83 11.05
N SER A 52 -7.52 1.63 10.18
CA SER A 52 -7.62 1.94 8.75
C SER A 52 -7.65 0.65 7.94
N ASP A 53 -8.59 0.55 7.02
CA ASP A 53 -8.73 -0.53 6.05
C ASP A 53 -8.76 0.10 4.66
N SER A 54 -7.70 -0.07 3.88
CA SER A 54 -7.53 0.59 2.60
C SER A 54 -7.22 -0.41 1.48
N LEU A 55 -7.97 -0.30 0.40
CA LEU A 55 -7.78 -1.07 -0.83
C LEU A 55 -7.54 -0.09 -1.97
N GLY A 56 -6.49 -0.32 -2.76
CA GLY A 56 -6.14 0.59 -3.84
C GLY A 56 -5.49 -0.11 -5.02
N VAL A 57 -5.61 0.51 -6.18
CA VAL A 57 -4.92 0.17 -7.41
C VAL A 57 -4.09 1.36 -7.88
N SER A 58 -2.87 1.12 -8.29
CA SER A 58 -2.01 2.08 -8.98
C SER A 58 -1.60 1.48 -10.32
N LEU A 59 -1.72 2.26 -11.38
CA LEU A 59 -1.33 1.89 -12.74
C LEU A 59 -0.38 2.94 -13.28
N THR A 60 0.73 2.48 -13.86
CA THR A 60 1.64 3.28 -14.66
C THR A 60 1.61 2.76 -16.09
N THR A 61 1.46 3.66 -17.06
CA THR A 61 1.48 3.33 -18.50
C THR A 61 2.58 4.07 -19.22
N TYR A 62 3.14 3.42 -20.23
CA TYR A 62 4.17 3.94 -21.10
C TYR A 62 3.70 3.87 -22.56
N ILE A 63 3.95 4.91 -23.34
CA ILE A 63 3.79 4.95 -24.80
C ILE A 63 5.07 5.56 -25.37
N GLY A 64 5.93 4.70 -25.91
CA GLY A 64 7.31 5.12 -26.21
C GLY A 64 8.03 5.58 -24.95
N LYS A 65 8.48 6.82 -24.94
CA LYS A 65 9.16 7.47 -23.80
C LYS A 65 8.25 8.36 -22.96
N LYS A 66 6.95 8.33 -23.21
CA LYS A 66 5.94 9.05 -22.43
C LYS A 66 5.44 8.16 -21.29
N LYS A 67 5.18 8.76 -20.13
CA LYS A 67 4.75 8.03 -18.94
C LYS A 67 3.69 8.81 -18.18
N SER A 68 2.68 8.12 -17.68
CA SER A 68 1.80 8.65 -16.64
C SER A 68 1.41 7.57 -15.64
N SER A 69 0.99 8.01 -14.46
CA SER A 69 0.53 7.13 -13.40
C SER A 69 -0.79 7.65 -12.84
N ILE A 70 -1.66 6.73 -12.47
CA ILE A 70 -2.95 7.03 -11.87
C ILE A 70 -3.28 5.99 -10.80
N SER A 71 -4.03 6.38 -9.78
CA SER A 71 -4.45 5.49 -8.71
C SER A 71 -5.92 5.69 -8.34
N SER A 72 -6.53 4.65 -7.76
CA SER A 72 -7.90 4.70 -7.24
C SER A 72 -8.08 3.71 -6.10
N SER A 73 -8.95 4.06 -5.16
CA SER A 73 -9.44 3.15 -4.11
C SER A 73 -10.68 2.34 -4.55
N ASN A 74 -11.28 2.68 -5.69
CA ASN A 74 -12.43 1.96 -6.23
C ASN A 74 -11.99 0.92 -7.27
N LEU A 75 -12.08 -0.36 -6.91
CA LEU A 75 -11.67 -1.50 -7.73
C LEU A 75 -12.82 -2.17 -8.50
N THR A 76 -13.96 -1.50 -8.66
CA THR A 76 -15.02 -1.98 -9.57
C THR A 76 -14.49 -2.02 -11.00
N GLU A 77 -14.98 -2.96 -11.81
CA GLU A 77 -14.46 -3.14 -13.17
C GLU A 77 -14.65 -1.90 -14.04
N ASP A 78 -15.81 -1.24 -13.92
CA ASP A 78 -16.10 -0.03 -14.69
C ASP A 78 -15.18 1.12 -14.29
N ASN A 79 -14.91 1.29 -12.99
CA ASN A 79 -13.97 2.31 -12.55
C ASN A 79 -12.54 2.01 -12.99
N ILE A 80 -12.10 0.74 -12.93
CA ILE A 80 -10.78 0.35 -13.44
C ILE A 80 -10.67 0.61 -14.95
N LYS A 81 -11.69 0.29 -15.75
CA LYS A 81 -11.68 0.59 -17.18
C LYS A 81 -11.53 2.09 -17.45
N ASN A 82 -12.37 2.91 -16.82
CA ASN A 82 -12.30 4.36 -16.95
C ASN A 82 -10.93 4.92 -16.48
N LEU A 83 -10.39 4.36 -15.40
CA LEU A 83 -9.07 4.72 -14.89
C LEU A 83 -7.97 4.48 -15.93
N ILE A 84 -8.00 3.30 -16.57
CA ILE A 84 -6.99 2.91 -17.56
C ILE A 84 -7.11 3.78 -18.82
N GLU A 85 -8.32 4.02 -19.32
CA GLU A 85 -8.57 4.90 -20.46
C GLU A 85 -8.00 6.30 -20.20
N ARG A 86 -8.30 6.87 -19.04
CA ARG A 86 -7.76 8.18 -18.64
C ARG A 86 -6.25 8.17 -18.51
N CYS A 87 -5.67 7.11 -17.98
CA CYS A 87 -4.21 6.97 -17.87
C CYS A 87 -3.56 6.96 -19.26
N ILE A 88 -4.11 6.21 -20.20
CA ILE A 88 -3.65 6.14 -21.59
C ILE A 88 -3.72 7.52 -22.26
N GLU A 89 -4.88 8.20 -22.17
CA GLU A 89 -5.05 9.54 -22.76
C GLU A 89 -4.04 10.54 -22.14
N THR A 90 -3.83 10.51 -20.84
CA THR A 90 -2.83 11.33 -20.18
C THR A 90 -1.43 11.00 -20.70
N THR A 91 -1.09 9.72 -20.84
CA THR A 91 0.22 9.30 -21.34
C THR A 91 0.50 9.82 -22.75
N LYS A 92 -0.52 9.83 -23.63
CA LYS A 92 -0.37 10.33 -25.01
C LYS A 92 0.06 11.80 -25.09
N ILE A 93 -0.38 12.63 -24.14
CA ILE A 93 -0.12 14.07 -24.13
C ILE A 93 1.07 14.48 -23.23
N THR A 94 1.59 13.54 -22.40
CA THR A 94 2.74 13.80 -21.55
C THR A 94 4.00 14.00 -22.40
N PRO A 95 4.91 14.92 -22.05
CA PRO A 95 6.20 15.05 -22.72
C PRO A 95 7.03 13.76 -22.64
N GLU A 96 7.89 13.56 -23.63
CA GLU A 96 8.85 12.46 -23.63
C GLU A 96 10.01 12.73 -22.66
N ASP A 97 10.46 11.66 -22.01
CA ASP A 97 11.67 11.64 -21.19
C ASP A 97 12.44 10.36 -21.54
N GLU A 98 13.66 10.51 -22.00
CA GLU A 98 14.51 9.40 -22.48
C GLU A 98 14.74 8.31 -21.42
N PHE A 99 14.64 8.65 -20.13
CA PHE A 99 14.81 7.73 -19.02
C PHE A 99 13.53 6.96 -18.65
N ASN A 100 12.40 7.31 -19.24
CA ASN A 100 11.15 6.59 -18.97
C ASN A 100 11.15 5.20 -19.60
N SER A 101 11.32 4.19 -18.75
CA SER A 101 11.22 2.76 -19.12
C SER A 101 10.87 1.89 -17.91
N LEU A 102 10.44 0.66 -18.16
CA LEU A 102 10.50 -0.40 -17.16
C LEU A 102 11.97 -0.84 -16.97
N PRO A 103 12.33 -1.38 -15.80
CA PRO A 103 13.64 -2.02 -15.61
C PRO A 103 13.88 -3.11 -16.65
N ASP A 104 15.15 -3.28 -17.05
CA ASP A 104 15.55 -4.39 -17.90
C ASP A 104 15.26 -5.71 -17.18
N LYS A 105 14.85 -6.72 -17.95
CA LYS A 105 14.45 -8.03 -17.38
C LYS A 105 15.57 -8.69 -16.59
N ASP A 106 16.82 -8.46 -16.99
CA ASP A 106 18.00 -9.02 -16.32
C ASP A 106 18.29 -8.40 -14.95
N LEU A 107 17.66 -7.23 -14.66
CA LEU A 107 17.75 -6.56 -13.38
C LEU A 107 16.64 -7.01 -12.39
N LEU A 108 15.69 -7.81 -12.86
CA LEU A 108 14.61 -8.31 -12.02
C LEU A 108 15.07 -9.55 -11.24
N ALA A 109 14.57 -9.67 -10.00
CA ALA A 109 14.81 -10.85 -9.18
C ALA A 109 14.26 -12.11 -9.87
N THR A 110 15.13 -13.07 -10.15
CA THR A 110 14.78 -14.37 -10.76
C THR A 110 14.48 -15.45 -9.71
N ARG A 111 14.93 -15.23 -8.49
CA ARG A 111 14.68 -16.11 -7.34
C ARG A 111 13.98 -15.30 -6.26
N ILE A 112 12.81 -15.77 -5.88
CA ILE A 112 12.05 -15.24 -4.75
C ILE A 112 12.18 -16.29 -3.65
N SER A 113 13.02 -16.00 -2.64
CA SER A 113 13.09 -16.80 -1.41
C SER A 113 12.05 -16.30 -0.42
N ASP A 114 11.54 -17.20 0.38
CA ASP A 114 10.73 -16.78 1.54
C ASP A 114 11.64 -16.04 2.53
N LEU A 115 11.31 -14.80 2.78
CA LEU A 115 12.04 -13.91 3.70
C LEU A 115 11.34 -13.79 5.06
N ASN A 116 10.30 -14.59 5.31
CA ASN A 116 9.49 -14.51 6.53
C ASN A 116 9.01 -13.07 6.87
N LEU A 117 8.56 -12.34 5.85
CA LEU A 117 8.08 -10.97 5.99
C LEU A 117 6.60 -10.86 6.39
N TYR A 118 5.94 -12.00 6.48
CA TYR A 118 4.54 -12.09 6.87
C TYR A 118 4.43 -12.94 8.13
N ASP A 119 3.72 -12.38 9.10
CA ASP A 119 3.30 -13.04 10.33
C ASP A 119 1.78 -12.91 10.42
N ASP A 120 1.07 -13.98 10.69
CA ASP A 120 -0.39 -13.97 10.87
C ASP A 120 -0.82 -13.96 12.34
N ASP A 121 0.14 -13.77 13.25
CA ASP A 121 -0.17 -13.54 14.66
C ASP A 121 -0.99 -12.25 14.81
N HIS A 122 -2.16 -12.41 15.38
CA HIS A 122 -3.06 -11.31 15.66
C HIS A 122 -3.00 -10.94 17.13
N ILE A 123 -2.59 -9.71 17.41
CA ILE A 123 -2.60 -9.16 18.77
C ILE A 123 -3.92 -8.42 18.99
N GLU A 124 -4.69 -8.87 19.95
CA GLU A 124 -5.97 -8.24 20.31
C GLU A 124 -5.77 -6.84 20.90
N ASN A 125 -6.77 -5.96 20.70
CA ASN A 125 -6.68 -4.59 21.17
C ASN A 125 -6.38 -4.46 22.68
N ASN A 126 -6.95 -5.35 23.48
CA ASN A 126 -6.71 -5.37 24.93
C ASN A 126 -5.24 -5.67 25.25
N GLU A 127 -4.61 -6.58 24.51
CA GLU A 127 -3.19 -6.91 24.69
C GLU A 127 -2.30 -5.72 24.29
N LYS A 128 -2.63 -5.04 23.19
CA LYS A 128 -1.93 -3.79 22.77
C LYS A 128 -1.99 -2.74 23.89
N ILE A 129 -3.15 -2.58 24.50
CA ILE A 129 -3.38 -1.66 25.62
C ILE A 129 -2.52 -2.02 26.83
N GLU A 130 -2.45 -3.31 27.18
CA GLU A 130 -1.64 -3.76 28.31
C GLU A 130 -0.14 -3.53 28.06
N TYR A 131 0.37 -3.81 26.86
CA TYR A 131 1.76 -3.49 26.51
C TYR A 131 2.07 -1.99 26.65
N ILE A 132 1.18 -1.14 26.15
CA ILE A 132 1.37 0.32 26.25
C ILE A 132 1.37 0.78 27.71
N LYS A 133 0.47 0.27 28.54
CA LYS A 133 0.44 0.59 29.98
C LYS A 133 1.72 0.20 30.68
N GLU A 134 2.25 -0.98 30.42
CA GLU A 134 3.49 -1.46 31.01
C GLU A 134 4.68 -0.55 30.64
N VAL A 135 4.74 -0.11 29.39
CA VAL A 135 5.76 0.83 28.92
C VAL A 135 5.66 2.17 29.67
N GLU A 136 4.46 2.76 29.74
CA GLU A 136 4.24 4.02 30.47
C GLU A 136 4.53 3.90 31.97
N GLU A 137 4.07 2.81 32.59
CA GLU A 137 4.36 2.56 34.00
C GLU A 137 5.87 2.49 34.26
N THR A 138 6.60 1.88 33.33
CA THR A 138 8.06 1.80 33.44
C THR A 138 8.71 3.18 33.32
N ALA A 139 8.24 4.02 32.41
CA ALA A 139 8.69 5.41 32.28
C ALA A 139 8.42 6.21 33.56
N PHE A 140 7.22 6.13 34.11
CA PHE A 140 6.82 6.86 35.33
C PHE A 140 7.47 6.38 36.63
N LYS A 141 8.28 5.32 36.62
CA LYS A 141 9.17 4.99 37.72
C LYS A 141 10.25 6.05 37.93
N LYS A 142 10.54 6.85 36.92
CA LYS A 142 11.45 8.01 37.01
C LYS A 142 10.65 9.26 37.37
N LYS A 143 10.95 9.86 38.52
CA LYS A 143 10.21 11.03 39.05
C LYS A 143 10.33 12.28 38.19
N GLU A 144 11.35 12.36 37.36
CA GLU A 144 11.63 13.44 36.45
C GLU A 144 10.70 13.42 35.20
N ILE A 145 10.06 12.28 34.91
CA ILE A 145 9.16 12.13 33.80
C ILE A 145 7.75 12.59 34.24
N ILE A 146 7.31 13.69 33.67
CA ILE A 146 6.00 14.33 33.96
C ILE A 146 4.98 14.13 32.86
N ASN A 147 5.39 13.64 31.68
CA ASN A 147 4.52 13.41 30.54
C ASN A 147 5.04 12.23 29.72
N THR A 148 4.12 11.42 29.23
CA THR A 148 4.42 10.28 28.34
C THR A 148 3.43 10.26 27.20
N GLU A 149 3.89 9.79 26.04
CA GLU A 149 3.07 9.43 24.91
C GLU A 149 3.62 8.13 24.34
N THR A 150 2.76 7.13 24.19
CA THR A 150 3.15 5.79 23.74
C THR A 150 2.13 5.28 22.74
N SER A 151 2.62 4.68 21.65
CA SER A 151 1.79 4.08 20.63
C SER A 151 2.17 2.64 20.36
N PHE A 152 1.18 1.85 19.99
CA PHE A 152 1.31 0.51 19.43
C PHE A 152 0.64 0.49 18.06
N SER A 153 1.40 0.08 17.03
CA SER A 153 0.93 -0.01 15.65
C SER A 153 1.31 -1.35 15.05
#